data_6de0c82e6281f7149aeddaac8cdb872b
#
_entry.id   6de0c82e6281f7149aeddaac8cdb872b
#
_cell.length_a   1.000
_cell.length_b   1.000
_cell.length_c   1.000
_cell.angle_alpha   90.00
_cell.angle_beta   90.00
_cell.angle_gamma   90.00
#
_symmetry.space_group_name_H-M   'P 1'
#
loop_
_entity.id
_entity.type
_entity.pdbx_description
1 polymer ?
#
loop_
_entity_poly.entity_id
_entity_poly.type
_entity_poly.pdbx_seq_one_letter_code
_entity_poly.pdbx_strand_id
1 'polypeptide(L)'
;MAPLSAIPKAALLVAVVGLGLALLRAPAPAGAAEQAAGPRRLRHVVLFKFKDTSTPEDVARIVAAFRGLPARIKEIAAFEWGTDVSPEGKAQGFTHCFLVTFATAADRDAYLPHPAHKEFVALVGPHVDKVCVVDYWAAD
;
A
#
# COMPACT_ATOMS: atom_id res chain seq x y z
N MET A 1 -81.32 11.62 -64.00
CA MET A 1 -80.16 12.54 -63.93
C MET A 1 -80.32 13.32 -62.65
N ALA A 2 -79.59 12.97 -61.63
CA ALA A 2 -79.57 13.64 -60.33
C ALA A 2 -78.09 13.99 -59.98
N PRO A 3 -77.80 15.17 -59.46
CA PRO A 3 -76.45 15.62 -59.19
C PRO A 3 -75.91 15.10 -57.86
N LEU A 4 -74.62 14.94 -57.84
CA LEU A 4 -73.83 14.49 -56.68
C LEU A 4 -73.91 15.52 -55.55
N SER A 5 -74.22 15.04 -54.35
CA SER A 5 -74.17 15.77 -53.11
C SER A 5 -72.77 15.73 -52.55
N ALA A 6 -72.21 16.88 -52.18
CA ALA A 6 -70.89 17.05 -51.61
C ALA A 6 -70.85 16.62 -50.15
N ILE A 7 -69.80 15.84 -49.77
CA ILE A 7 -69.57 15.43 -48.43
C ILE A 7 -68.60 16.46 -47.76
N PRO A 8 -68.95 16.99 -46.59
CA PRO A 8 -68.05 17.90 -45.89
C PRO A 8 -66.87 17.15 -45.27
N LYS A 9 -65.67 17.67 -45.46
CA LYS A 9 -64.40 17.18 -44.82
C LYS A 9 -64.44 17.54 -43.33
N ALA A 10 -64.72 16.54 -42.51
CA ALA A 10 -64.46 16.67 -41.08
C ALA A 10 -62.95 16.62 -40.81
N ALA A 11 -62.41 17.70 -40.29
CA ALA A 11 -61.06 17.77 -39.87
C ALA A 11 -60.88 16.96 -38.57
N LEU A 12 -60.19 15.83 -38.65
CA LEU A 12 -59.83 15.00 -37.49
C LEU A 12 -58.60 15.62 -36.81
N LEU A 13 -58.86 16.32 -35.70
CA LEU A 13 -57.80 16.86 -34.85
C LEU A 13 -57.21 15.70 -34.02
N VAL A 14 -56.10 15.15 -34.44
CA VAL A 14 -55.35 14.15 -33.66
C VAL A 14 -54.58 14.91 -32.61
N ALA A 15 -55.09 14.89 -31.37
CA ALA A 15 -54.32 15.34 -30.22
C ALA A 15 -53.24 14.28 -29.90
N VAL A 16 -51.99 14.55 -30.27
CA VAL A 16 -50.82 13.76 -29.83
C VAL A 16 -50.59 14.15 -28.39
N VAL A 17 -51.08 13.33 -27.46
CA VAL A 17 -50.68 13.38 -26.05
C VAL A 17 -49.26 12.81 -26.00
N GLY A 18 -48.27 13.69 -25.99
CA GLY A 18 -46.89 13.34 -25.75
C GLY A 18 -46.73 12.86 -24.31
N LEU A 19 -46.75 11.54 -24.13
CA LEU A 19 -46.35 10.92 -22.86
C LEU A 19 -44.85 11.10 -22.71
N GLY A 20 -44.45 12.22 -22.08
CA GLY A 20 -43.06 12.45 -21.69
C GLY A 20 -42.62 11.40 -20.66
N LEU A 21 -41.95 10.36 -21.12
CA LEU A 21 -41.26 9.41 -20.28
C LEU A 21 -40.10 10.14 -19.59
N ALA A 22 -40.39 10.78 -18.45
CA ALA A 22 -39.35 11.29 -17.58
C ALA A 22 -38.56 10.08 -17.09
N LEU A 23 -37.41 9.82 -17.72
CA LEU A 23 -36.39 8.94 -17.18
C LEU A 23 -35.93 9.54 -15.83
N LEU A 24 -36.56 9.08 -14.76
CA LEU A 24 -36.05 9.26 -13.40
C LEU A 24 -34.68 8.57 -13.37
N ARG A 25 -33.67 9.35 -13.68
CA ARG A 25 -32.27 8.94 -13.45
C ARG A 25 -32.12 8.78 -11.94
N ALA A 26 -32.14 7.52 -11.46
CA ALA A 26 -31.80 7.21 -10.08
C ALA A 26 -30.48 7.90 -9.75
N PRO A 27 -30.38 8.64 -8.64
CA PRO A 27 -29.07 9.12 -8.23
C PRO A 27 -28.15 7.91 -8.09
N ALA A 28 -27.01 7.94 -8.78
CA ALA A 28 -25.96 6.96 -8.55
C ALA A 28 -25.69 6.94 -7.05
N PRO A 29 -25.49 5.76 -6.43
CA PRO A 29 -25.15 5.71 -5.02
C PRO A 29 -23.89 6.57 -4.84
N ALA A 30 -24.05 7.73 -4.24
CA ALA A 30 -22.97 8.54 -3.72
C ALA A 30 -22.39 7.77 -2.54
N GLY A 31 -21.37 6.93 -2.81
CA GLY A 31 -20.87 6.06 -1.77
C GLY A 31 -19.84 5.04 -2.20
N ALA A 32 -19.24 5.17 -3.39
CA ALA A 32 -17.83 4.84 -3.44
C ALA A 32 -17.13 6.02 -2.74
N ALA A 33 -17.14 6.02 -1.41
CA ALA A 33 -16.18 6.80 -0.66
C ALA A 33 -14.83 6.38 -1.24
N GLU A 34 -14.24 7.26 -2.05
CA GLU A 34 -12.83 7.28 -2.31
C GLU A 34 -12.23 7.22 -0.91
N GLN A 35 -11.88 6.00 -0.49
CA GLN A 35 -11.14 5.80 0.74
C GLN A 35 -9.90 6.63 0.51
N ALA A 36 -9.87 7.78 1.16
CA ALA A 36 -8.72 8.67 1.09
C ALA A 36 -7.53 7.80 1.47
N ALA A 37 -6.72 7.45 0.46
CA ALA A 37 -5.52 6.67 0.65
C ALA A 37 -4.76 7.35 1.78
N GLY A 38 -4.57 6.66 2.90
CA GLY A 38 -3.85 7.20 4.03
C GLY A 38 -2.48 7.68 3.56
N PRO A 39 -1.81 8.58 4.27
CA PRO A 39 -0.53 9.10 3.82
C PRO A 39 0.41 7.94 3.54
N ARG A 40 0.93 7.89 2.31
CA ARG A 40 1.87 6.84 1.88
C ARG A 40 3.01 6.75 2.89
N ARG A 41 3.34 5.55 3.31
CA ARG A 41 4.43 5.27 4.24
C ARG A 41 5.64 4.78 3.48
N LEU A 42 6.82 5.29 3.83
CA LEU A 42 8.08 4.78 3.31
C LEU A 42 8.43 3.49 4.05
N ARG A 43 8.64 2.43 3.28
CA ARG A 43 9.05 1.11 3.78
C ARG A 43 10.53 0.92 3.51
N HIS A 44 11.26 0.55 4.54
CA HIS A 44 12.68 0.22 4.50
C HIS A 44 12.82 -1.25 4.89
N VAL A 45 12.91 -2.11 3.87
CA VAL A 45 13.06 -3.56 4.03
C VAL A 45 14.52 -3.90 4.13
N VAL A 46 14.90 -4.64 5.16
CA VAL A 46 16.27 -5.10 5.37
C VAL A 46 16.26 -6.61 5.50
N LEU A 47 16.97 -7.30 4.61
CA LEU A 47 17.14 -8.74 4.67
C LEU A 47 18.57 -9.07 5.09
N PHE A 48 18.72 -9.99 6.05
CA PHE A 48 20.02 -10.49 6.48
C PHE A 48 20.22 -11.96 6.12
N LYS A 49 21.37 -12.24 5.51
CA LYS A 49 22.01 -13.55 5.49
C LYS A 49 23.15 -13.51 6.48
N PHE A 50 23.04 -14.26 7.56
CA PHE A 50 24.12 -14.37 8.53
C PHE A 50 25.23 -15.29 8.02
N LYS A 51 26.46 -15.07 8.53
CA LYS A 51 27.59 -15.97 8.29
C LYS A 51 27.37 -17.30 9.01
N ASP A 52 27.89 -18.37 8.47
CA ASP A 52 27.86 -19.69 9.11
C ASP A 52 28.62 -19.73 10.44
N THR A 53 29.53 -18.76 10.66
CA THR A 53 30.27 -18.58 11.90
C THR A 53 29.50 -17.83 12.99
N SER A 54 28.35 -17.24 12.67
CA SER A 54 27.53 -16.55 13.67
C SER A 54 26.72 -17.56 14.48
N THR A 55 26.79 -17.47 15.77
CA THR A 55 26.07 -18.38 16.66
C THR A 55 24.59 -17.96 16.77
N PRO A 56 23.69 -18.87 17.21
CA PRO A 56 22.30 -18.49 17.50
C PRO A 56 22.18 -17.36 18.51
N GLU A 57 23.11 -17.28 19.48
CA GLU A 57 23.15 -16.22 20.49
C GLU A 57 23.54 -14.88 19.88
N ASP A 58 24.48 -14.87 18.92
CA ASP A 58 24.84 -13.67 18.18
C ASP A 58 23.65 -13.14 17.38
N VAL A 59 22.98 -14.03 16.66
CA VAL A 59 21.78 -13.69 15.89
C VAL A 59 20.69 -13.13 16.81
N ALA A 60 20.41 -13.80 17.94
CA ALA A 60 19.41 -13.34 18.90
C ALA A 60 19.73 -11.94 19.46
N ARG A 61 21.02 -11.69 19.78
CA ARG A 61 21.48 -10.37 20.24
C ARG A 61 21.29 -9.29 19.18
N ILE A 62 21.57 -9.58 17.92
CA ILE A 62 21.39 -8.65 16.80
C ILE A 62 19.91 -8.35 16.59
N VAL A 63 19.06 -9.36 16.59
CA VAL A 63 17.60 -9.20 16.49
C VAL A 63 17.08 -8.34 17.63
N ALA A 64 17.53 -8.59 18.88
CA ALA A 64 17.13 -7.78 20.03
C ALA A 64 17.57 -6.32 19.90
N ALA A 65 18.80 -6.09 19.41
CA ALA A 65 19.32 -4.74 19.19
C ALA A 65 18.51 -3.98 18.12
N PHE A 66 18.16 -4.64 16.99
CA PHE A 66 17.35 -4.01 15.96
C PHE A 66 15.95 -3.66 16.47
N ARG A 67 15.31 -4.60 17.17
CA ARG A 67 14.00 -4.38 17.82
C ARG A 67 14.02 -3.24 18.84
N GLY A 68 15.15 -2.94 19.39
CA GLY A 68 15.34 -1.83 20.34
C GLY A 68 15.47 -0.44 19.70
N LEU A 69 15.71 -0.36 18.38
CA LEU A 69 15.90 0.92 17.70
C LEU A 69 14.69 1.86 17.77
N PRO A 70 13.44 1.40 17.64
CA PRO A 70 12.28 2.30 17.74
C PRO A 70 12.18 3.07 19.06
N ALA A 71 12.68 2.49 20.15
CA ALA A 71 12.71 3.18 21.44
C ALA A 71 13.82 4.26 21.53
N ARG A 72 14.79 4.23 20.62
CA ARG A 72 15.95 5.13 20.59
C ARG A 72 15.92 6.14 19.45
N ILE A 73 15.11 5.88 18.41
CA ILE A 73 15.04 6.67 17.17
C ILE A 73 13.56 6.99 16.91
N LYS A 74 13.16 8.22 17.21
CA LYS A 74 11.77 8.69 17.13
C LYS A 74 11.22 8.76 15.70
N GLU A 75 12.09 8.81 14.70
CA GLU A 75 11.77 8.82 13.27
C GLU A 75 11.16 7.49 12.81
N ILE A 76 11.35 6.40 13.54
CA ILE A 76 10.75 5.10 13.24
C ILE A 76 9.27 5.12 13.62
N ALA A 77 8.39 5.14 12.63
CA ALA A 77 6.94 5.16 12.83
C ALA A 77 6.37 3.76 13.16
N ALA A 78 6.97 2.69 12.60
CA ALA A 78 6.63 1.31 12.92
C ALA A 78 7.80 0.37 12.59
N PHE A 79 7.79 -0.78 13.22
CA PHE A 79 8.81 -1.80 13.03
C PHE A 79 8.18 -3.18 13.15
N GLU A 80 8.48 -4.06 12.20
CA GLU A 80 8.14 -5.48 12.26
C GLU A 80 9.31 -6.32 11.74
N TRP A 81 9.33 -7.59 12.08
CA TRP A 81 10.37 -8.50 11.63
C TRP A 81 9.89 -9.95 11.67
N GLY A 82 10.59 -10.81 10.95
CA GLY A 82 10.35 -12.24 10.96
C GLY A 82 11.49 -13.01 10.31
N THR A 83 11.37 -14.33 10.36
CA THR A 83 12.26 -15.24 9.66
C THR A 83 11.59 -15.82 8.43
N ASP A 84 12.40 -16.25 7.46
CA ASP A 84 11.87 -16.89 6.24
C ASP A 84 11.11 -18.17 6.58
N VAL A 85 9.89 -18.26 6.09
CA VAL A 85 9.01 -19.44 6.19
C VAL A 85 8.47 -19.86 4.82
N SER A 86 9.05 -19.30 3.72
CA SER A 86 8.60 -19.58 2.37
C SER A 86 8.94 -21.00 1.95
N PRO A 87 7.95 -21.78 1.45
CA PRO A 87 8.21 -23.13 0.92
C PRO A 87 8.83 -23.10 -0.47
N GLU A 88 8.98 -21.93 -1.10
CA GLU A 88 9.47 -21.82 -2.49
C GLU A 88 10.99 -22.03 -2.63
N GLY A 89 11.76 -21.95 -1.53
CA GLY A 89 13.22 -22.10 -1.57
C GLY A 89 13.96 -21.00 -2.33
N LYS A 90 13.36 -19.81 -2.45
CA LYS A 90 13.91 -18.68 -3.24
C LYS A 90 14.57 -17.60 -2.39
N ALA A 91 14.68 -17.80 -1.08
CA ALA A 91 15.21 -16.79 -0.18
C ALA A 91 16.75 -16.54 -0.33
N GLN A 92 17.46 -17.33 -1.16
CA GLN A 92 18.89 -17.15 -1.47
C GLN A 92 19.78 -17.07 -0.22
N GLY A 93 19.35 -17.72 0.87
CA GLY A 93 20.05 -17.73 2.16
C GLY A 93 19.74 -16.53 3.06
N PHE A 94 18.91 -15.58 2.65
CA PHE A 94 18.37 -14.58 3.55
C PHE A 94 17.37 -15.25 4.48
N THR A 95 17.63 -15.16 5.79
CA THR A 95 16.84 -15.85 6.81
C THR A 95 16.00 -14.92 7.67
N HIS A 96 16.36 -13.64 7.70
CA HIS A 96 15.67 -12.64 8.53
C HIS A 96 15.25 -11.45 7.67
N CYS A 97 14.03 -11.00 7.88
CA CYS A 97 13.45 -9.83 7.26
C CYS A 97 13.04 -8.84 8.35
N PHE A 98 13.44 -7.58 8.18
CA PHE A 98 13.05 -6.47 9.04
C PHE A 98 12.39 -5.40 8.16
N LEU A 99 11.27 -4.88 8.61
CA LEU A 99 10.57 -3.80 7.94
C LEU A 99 10.48 -2.61 8.88
N VAL A 100 11.22 -1.57 8.56
CA VAL A 100 11.15 -0.27 9.24
C VAL A 100 10.23 0.64 8.43
N THR A 101 9.31 1.30 9.10
CA THR A 101 8.38 2.23 8.46
C THR A 101 8.68 3.64 8.90
N PHE A 102 8.74 4.55 7.94
CA PHE A 102 8.89 5.99 8.17
C PHE A 102 7.67 6.76 7.64
N ALA A 103 7.34 7.88 8.28
CA ALA A 103 6.29 8.75 7.78
C ALA A 103 6.73 9.48 6.51
N THR A 104 8.00 9.87 6.43
CA THR A 104 8.58 10.66 5.34
C THR A 104 9.96 10.13 4.93
N ALA A 105 10.45 10.56 3.76
CA ALA A 105 11.84 10.30 3.35
C ALA A 105 12.83 11.01 4.27
N ALA A 106 12.48 12.19 4.78
CA ALA A 106 13.34 12.94 5.71
C ALA A 106 13.55 12.17 7.03
N ASP A 107 12.54 11.45 7.52
CA ASP A 107 12.68 10.58 8.70
C ASP A 107 13.69 9.45 8.45
N ARG A 108 13.61 8.78 7.28
CA ARG A 108 14.59 7.77 6.89
C ARG A 108 16.00 8.37 6.76
N ASP A 109 16.10 9.56 6.16
CA ASP A 109 17.39 10.25 5.98
C ASP A 109 18.00 10.68 7.31
N ALA A 110 17.18 10.99 8.32
CA ALA A 110 17.62 11.23 9.69
C ALA A 110 18.01 9.94 10.45
N TYR A 111 17.30 8.84 10.18
CA TYR A 111 17.58 7.52 10.77
C TYR A 111 18.96 6.98 10.34
N LEU A 112 19.33 7.08 9.07
CA LEU A 112 20.56 6.47 8.56
C LEU A 112 21.84 6.96 9.28
N PRO A 113 22.07 8.27 9.52
CA PRO A 113 23.22 8.76 10.25
C PRO A 113 23.03 8.75 11.78
N HIS A 114 21.86 8.35 12.29
CA HIS A 114 21.58 8.39 13.72
C HIS A 114 22.59 7.56 14.53
N PRO A 115 23.12 8.04 15.69
CA PRO A 115 24.12 7.31 16.48
C PRO A 115 23.68 5.90 16.84
N ALA A 116 22.44 5.70 17.28
CA ALA A 116 21.91 4.39 17.62
C ALA A 116 21.87 3.43 16.42
N HIS A 117 21.60 3.93 15.20
CA HIS A 117 21.67 3.11 13.99
C HIS A 117 23.11 2.75 13.65
N LYS A 118 24.06 3.67 13.78
CA LYS A 118 25.50 3.39 13.57
C LYS A 118 26.05 2.35 14.55
N GLU A 119 25.64 2.41 15.83
CA GLU A 119 25.98 1.40 16.83
C GLU A 119 25.45 0.01 16.41
N PHE A 120 24.20 -0.04 15.94
CA PHE A 120 23.61 -1.26 15.43
C PHE A 120 24.36 -1.79 14.20
N VAL A 121 24.69 -0.94 13.23
CA VAL A 121 25.45 -1.32 12.03
C VAL A 121 26.83 -1.88 12.42
N ALA A 122 27.50 -1.28 13.40
CA ALA A 122 28.78 -1.79 13.92
C ALA A 122 28.64 -3.16 14.62
N LEU A 123 27.52 -3.39 15.33
CA LEU A 123 27.21 -4.66 15.96
C LEU A 123 26.95 -5.77 14.93
N VAL A 124 26.15 -5.49 13.91
CA VAL A 124 25.71 -6.49 12.92
C VAL A 124 26.80 -6.83 11.89
N GLY A 125 27.61 -5.84 11.51
CA GLY A 125 28.58 -5.96 10.42
C GLY A 125 29.49 -7.21 10.47
N PRO A 126 30.09 -7.58 11.61
CA PRO A 126 30.91 -8.80 11.73
C PRO A 126 30.15 -10.10 11.44
N HIS A 127 28.83 -10.13 11.62
CA HIS A 127 28.00 -11.33 11.64
C HIS A 127 27.23 -11.60 10.34
N VAL A 128 27.03 -10.60 9.47
CA VAL A 128 26.29 -10.78 8.23
C VAL A 128 27.23 -11.13 7.06
N ASP A 129 26.78 -12.08 6.24
CA ASP A 129 27.39 -12.44 4.96
C ASP A 129 26.88 -11.51 3.85
N LYS A 130 25.54 -11.30 3.82
CA LYS A 130 24.88 -10.41 2.85
C LYS A 130 23.79 -9.61 3.51
N VAL A 131 23.64 -8.39 3.02
CA VAL A 131 22.51 -7.49 3.35
C VAL A 131 21.83 -7.09 2.06
N CYS A 132 20.49 -7.13 2.04
CA CYS A 132 19.70 -6.54 0.98
C CYS A 132 18.82 -5.47 1.61
N VAL A 133 18.85 -4.26 1.04
CA VAL A 133 17.99 -3.14 1.48
C VAL A 133 17.18 -2.66 0.30
N VAL A 134 15.86 -2.54 0.51
CA VAL A 134 14.94 -2.00 -0.48
C VAL A 134 14.05 -0.97 0.18
N ASP A 135 14.03 0.23 -0.37
CA ASP A 135 13.13 1.30 0.05
C ASP A 135 12.02 1.49 -0.99
N TYR A 136 10.78 1.59 -0.53
CA TYR A 136 9.66 1.90 -1.42
C TYR A 136 8.55 2.66 -0.69
N TRP A 137 7.80 3.44 -1.45
CA TRP A 137 6.54 3.99 -0.98
C TRP A 137 5.45 2.94 -1.11
N ALA A 138 4.79 2.62 0.00
CA ALA A 138 3.67 1.69 -0.05
C ALA A 138 2.61 2.23 -1.02
N ALA A 139 2.21 1.40 -2.00
CA ALA A 139 1.06 1.65 -2.84
C ALA A 139 -0.20 1.11 -2.15
N ASP A 140 -1.33 1.74 -2.41
CA ASP A 140 -2.65 1.28 -1.96
C ASP A 140 -3.16 0.13 -2.84
#